data_4e28089418f648c8828071d3adad8baa
#
_entry.id   4e28089418f648c8828071d3adad8baa
#
_cell.length_a   1.000
_cell.length_b   1.000
_cell.length_c   1.000
_cell.angle_alpha   90.00
_cell.angle_beta   90.00
_cell.angle_gamma   90.00
#
_symmetry.space_group_name_H-M   'P 1'
#
loop_
_entity.id
_entity.type
_entity.pdbx_description
1 polymer ?
#
loop_
_entity_poly.entity_id
_entity_poly.type
_entity_poly.pdbx_seq_one_letter_code
_entity_poly.pdbx_strand_id
1 'polypeptide(L)'
;RVEKNIIHEKISLPLGVLRLFNQPKRNKNKVRKIISFYLNKIEWLRKNKIKNLYLCGGTWRTLMNAHMIKTNYPLAILHQYKLSGLETLKFANKLNTVKAIKLEKLASATKSRTNYIPIGGFILSNLIRICDPVSVFLSQSGVREGSLISRPYLKVLQNNSLNRSVHFISHKKADYAANYLKLYNFIKNLFSSNEEYFPHRLLLPACSLSNFDWGLGV
;
A
#
# COMPACT_ATOMS: atom_id res chain seq x y z
N ARG A 1 -15.91 -1.49 -2.20
CA ARG A 1 -15.91 -0.06 -2.49
C ARG A 1 -16.20 0.72 -1.22
N VAL A 2 -15.41 1.74 -0.96
CA VAL A 2 -15.57 2.62 0.21
C VAL A 2 -15.71 4.06 -0.30
N GLU A 3 -16.71 4.78 0.21
CA GLU A 3 -16.93 6.20 -0.04
C GLU A 3 -17.28 6.88 1.27
N LYS A 4 -16.69 8.04 1.55
CA LYS A 4 -16.93 8.81 2.79
C LYS A 4 -16.84 7.94 4.06
N ASN A 5 -15.86 7.03 4.11
CA ASN A 5 -15.65 6.07 5.19
C ASN A 5 -16.77 5.01 5.38
N ILE A 6 -17.68 4.88 4.42
CA ILE A 6 -18.74 3.88 4.43
C ILE A 6 -18.43 2.79 3.41
N ILE A 7 -18.59 1.53 3.82
CA ILE A 7 -18.44 0.38 2.92
C ILE A 7 -19.76 0.21 2.16
N HIS A 8 -19.75 0.46 0.87
CA HIS A 8 -20.90 0.29 -0.02
C HIS A 8 -20.97 -1.11 -0.60
N GLU A 9 -19.84 -1.63 -1.11
CA GLU A 9 -19.80 -2.98 -1.68
C GLU A 9 -18.59 -3.74 -1.16
N LYS A 10 -18.78 -5.01 -0.92
CA LYS A 10 -17.74 -5.98 -0.55
C LYS A 10 -17.98 -7.30 -1.25
N ILE A 11 -16.90 -7.94 -1.71
CA ILE A 11 -16.96 -9.25 -2.34
C ILE A 11 -15.68 -10.04 -2.02
N SER A 12 -15.83 -11.34 -1.85
CA SER A 12 -14.70 -12.27 -1.78
C SER A 12 -14.63 -13.09 -3.05
N LEU A 13 -13.44 -13.17 -3.63
CA LEU A 13 -13.21 -13.89 -4.88
C LEU A 13 -12.21 -15.02 -4.67
N PRO A 14 -12.34 -16.16 -5.35
CA PRO A 14 -11.40 -17.27 -5.27
C PRO A 14 -10.14 -17.01 -6.12
N LEU A 15 -9.62 -15.78 -6.10
CA LEU A 15 -8.48 -15.32 -6.88
C LEU A 15 -7.20 -15.19 -6.06
N GLY A 16 -7.11 -15.86 -4.91
CA GLY A 16 -5.89 -15.87 -4.10
C GLY A 16 -4.70 -16.43 -4.90
N VAL A 17 -3.55 -15.77 -4.81
CA VAL A 17 -2.34 -16.10 -5.58
C VAL A 17 -1.92 -17.55 -5.35
N LEU A 18 -1.93 -18.02 -4.11
CA LEU A 18 -1.64 -19.43 -3.76
C LEU A 18 -2.65 -20.40 -4.36
N ARG A 19 -3.93 -20.06 -4.31
CA ARG A 19 -4.99 -20.90 -4.91
C ARG A 19 -4.81 -21.06 -6.40
N LEU A 20 -4.47 -19.98 -7.10
CA LEU A 20 -4.23 -20.00 -8.55
C LEU A 20 -2.90 -20.69 -8.89
N PHE A 21 -1.91 -20.60 -8.01
CA PHE A 21 -0.61 -21.25 -8.19
C PHE A 21 -0.71 -22.77 -8.08
N ASN A 22 -1.45 -23.27 -7.10
CA ASN A 22 -1.59 -24.70 -6.81
C ASN A 22 -2.62 -25.42 -7.71
N GLN A 23 -3.14 -24.76 -8.74
CA GLN A 23 -4.06 -25.40 -9.68
C GLN A 23 -3.38 -26.53 -10.46
N PRO A 24 -3.98 -27.73 -10.53
CA PRO A 24 -3.46 -28.82 -11.36
C PRO A 24 -3.45 -28.39 -12.84
N LYS A 25 -2.39 -28.78 -13.56
CA LYS A 25 -2.18 -28.41 -14.98
C LYS A 25 -2.23 -26.88 -15.20
N ARG A 26 -1.45 -26.15 -14.40
CA ARG A 26 -1.34 -24.69 -14.48
C ARG A 26 -0.91 -24.24 -15.87
N ASN A 27 -1.84 -23.65 -16.61
CA ASN A 27 -1.59 -22.98 -17.88
C ASN A 27 -1.90 -21.49 -17.71
N LYS A 28 -1.00 -20.60 -18.19
CA LYS A 28 -1.18 -19.14 -18.11
C LYS A 28 -2.53 -18.68 -18.68
N ASN A 29 -2.97 -19.28 -19.77
CA ASN A 29 -4.25 -18.95 -20.41
C ASN A 29 -5.45 -19.36 -19.54
N LYS A 30 -5.37 -20.51 -18.86
CA LYS A 30 -6.41 -20.96 -17.92
C LYS A 30 -6.52 -20.01 -16.73
N VAL A 31 -5.39 -19.62 -16.13
CA VAL A 31 -5.36 -18.65 -15.03
C VAL A 31 -5.95 -17.31 -15.46
N ARG A 32 -5.60 -16.82 -16.66
CA ARG A 32 -6.17 -15.60 -17.25
C ARG A 32 -7.69 -15.68 -17.39
N LYS A 33 -8.20 -16.77 -17.97
CA LYS A 33 -9.65 -16.98 -18.14
C LYS A 33 -10.37 -16.96 -16.79
N ILE A 34 -9.82 -17.64 -15.77
CA ILE A 34 -10.39 -17.67 -14.41
C ILE A 34 -10.45 -16.25 -13.83
N ILE A 35 -9.36 -15.50 -13.89
CA ILE A 35 -9.31 -14.13 -13.36
C ILE A 35 -10.33 -13.24 -14.07
N SER A 36 -10.32 -13.23 -15.40
CA SER A 36 -11.25 -12.43 -16.20
C SER A 36 -12.72 -12.83 -15.92
N PHE A 37 -13.01 -14.12 -15.81
CA PHE A 37 -14.36 -14.61 -15.50
C PHE A 37 -14.89 -14.05 -14.17
N TYR A 38 -14.12 -14.14 -13.10
CA TYR A 38 -14.57 -13.65 -11.79
C TYR A 38 -14.63 -12.13 -11.72
N LEU A 39 -13.67 -11.43 -12.29
CA LEU A 39 -13.66 -9.98 -12.24
C LEU A 39 -14.76 -9.35 -13.10
N ASN A 40 -15.05 -9.93 -14.27
CA ASN A 40 -16.09 -9.44 -15.17
C ASN A 40 -17.51 -9.60 -14.61
N LYS A 41 -17.73 -10.49 -13.65
CA LYS A 41 -19.01 -10.63 -12.95
C LYS A 41 -19.32 -9.50 -11.98
N ILE A 42 -18.33 -8.67 -11.65
CA ILE A 42 -18.49 -7.60 -10.66
C ILE A 42 -18.92 -6.32 -11.38
N GLU A 43 -20.23 -6.10 -11.46
CA GLU A 43 -20.78 -4.95 -12.19
C GLU A 43 -20.32 -3.61 -11.66
N TRP A 44 -20.32 -3.42 -10.33
CA TRP A 44 -19.91 -2.16 -9.72
C TRP A 44 -18.45 -1.81 -9.98
N LEU A 45 -17.60 -2.80 -10.24
CA LEU A 45 -16.19 -2.60 -10.57
C LEU A 45 -16.01 -1.97 -11.96
N ARG A 46 -16.94 -2.26 -12.88
CA ARG A 46 -16.92 -1.74 -14.25
C ARG A 46 -17.69 -0.44 -14.42
N LYS A 47 -18.79 -0.29 -13.67
CA LYS A 47 -19.70 0.87 -13.81
C LYS A 47 -19.16 2.13 -13.15
N ASN A 48 -18.28 2.01 -12.17
CA ASN A 48 -17.79 3.15 -11.40
C ASN A 48 -16.34 3.46 -11.77
N LYS A 49 -16.06 4.72 -12.12
CA LYS A 49 -14.68 5.21 -12.19
C LYS A 49 -14.07 5.17 -10.80
N ILE A 50 -13.04 4.39 -10.62
CA ILE A 50 -12.33 4.28 -9.36
C ILE A 50 -11.19 5.31 -9.36
N LYS A 51 -11.30 6.31 -8.50
CA LYS A 51 -10.23 7.32 -8.37
C LYS A 51 -8.97 6.69 -7.77
N ASN A 52 -9.14 5.97 -6.67
CA ASN A 52 -8.04 5.41 -5.90
C ASN A 52 -8.24 3.91 -5.66
N LEU A 53 -7.25 3.11 -6.00
CA LEU A 53 -7.19 1.69 -5.70
C LEU A 53 -6.14 1.44 -4.61
N TYR A 54 -6.56 0.86 -3.49
CA TYR A 54 -5.67 0.52 -2.38
C TYR A 54 -5.35 -0.97 -2.38
N LEU A 55 -4.08 -1.29 -2.49
CA LEU A 55 -3.56 -2.65 -2.47
C LEU A 55 -3.13 -3.02 -1.05
N CYS A 56 -3.71 -4.07 -0.48
CA CYS A 56 -3.40 -4.56 0.86
C CYS A 56 -2.97 -6.02 0.80
N GLY A 57 -1.88 -6.38 1.47
CA GLY A 57 -1.43 -7.76 1.60
C GLY A 57 -0.03 -8.04 1.04
N GLY A 58 0.51 -9.20 1.40
CA GLY A 58 1.91 -9.55 1.18
C GLY A 58 2.34 -9.60 -0.29
N THR A 59 1.49 -10.12 -1.17
CA THR A 59 1.78 -10.16 -2.62
C THR A 59 1.97 -8.76 -3.18
N TRP A 60 1.08 -7.84 -2.84
CA TRP A 60 1.14 -6.46 -3.32
C TRP A 60 2.35 -5.72 -2.78
N ARG A 61 2.71 -5.95 -1.51
CA ARG A 61 3.95 -5.41 -0.93
C ARG A 61 5.17 -5.87 -1.70
N THR A 62 5.26 -7.16 -2.02
CA THR A 62 6.37 -7.69 -2.82
C THR A 62 6.44 -7.07 -4.21
N LEU A 63 5.29 -6.89 -4.89
CA LEU A 63 5.25 -6.28 -6.21
C LEU A 63 5.68 -4.81 -6.17
N MET A 64 5.16 -4.04 -5.23
CA MET A 64 5.47 -2.61 -5.13
C MET A 64 6.92 -2.37 -4.67
N ASN A 65 7.45 -3.21 -3.77
CA ASN A 65 8.87 -3.17 -3.42
C ASN A 65 9.78 -3.43 -4.63
N ALA A 66 9.43 -4.42 -5.44
CA ALA A 66 10.16 -4.69 -6.68
C ALA A 66 10.10 -3.50 -7.67
N HIS A 67 9.00 -2.75 -7.68
CA HIS A 67 8.90 -1.52 -8.46
C HIS A 67 9.81 -0.42 -7.91
N MET A 68 9.79 -0.18 -6.61
CA MET A 68 10.64 0.81 -5.95
C MET A 68 12.12 0.55 -6.21
N ILE A 69 12.57 -0.70 -6.05
CA ILE A 69 13.96 -1.10 -6.34
C ILE A 69 14.31 -0.82 -7.81
N LYS A 70 13.41 -1.21 -8.73
CA LYS A 70 13.63 -1.04 -10.16
C LYS A 70 13.73 0.42 -10.59
N THR A 71 13.02 1.32 -9.91
CA THR A 71 12.97 2.76 -10.23
C THR A 71 13.96 3.57 -9.39
N ASN A 72 14.78 2.91 -8.56
CA ASN A 72 15.66 3.57 -7.60
C ASN A 72 14.91 4.61 -6.76
N TYR A 73 13.71 4.23 -6.29
CA TYR A 73 12.88 5.13 -5.49
C TYR A 73 13.60 5.48 -4.19
N PRO A 74 13.76 6.78 -3.88
CA PRO A 74 14.69 7.22 -2.82
C PRO A 74 14.22 6.88 -1.40
N LEU A 75 12.91 6.60 -1.22
CA LEU A 75 12.35 6.30 0.10
C LEU A 75 12.13 4.80 0.25
N ALA A 76 12.64 4.19 1.31
CA ALA A 76 12.38 2.78 1.62
C ALA A 76 11.02 2.57 2.34
N ILE A 77 10.04 3.42 2.06
CA ILE A 77 8.72 3.42 2.72
C ILE A 77 7.67 2.91 1.76
N LEU A 78 7.15 1.72 2.02
CA LEU A 78 6.11 1.09 1.22
C LEU A 78 4.70 1.64 1.49
N HIS A 79 4.43 2.10 2.71
CA HIS A 79 3.11 2.62 3.07
C HIS A 79 2.81 3.91 2.28
N GLN A 80 1.62 3.96 1.66
CA GLN A 80 1.22 5.06 0.78
C GLN A 80 2.08 5.24 -0.48
N TYR A 81 2.92 4.25 -0.83
CA TYR A 81 3.59 4.27 -2.12
C TYR A 81 2.56 4.35 -3.24
N LYS A 82 2.67 5.38 -4.07
CA LYS A 82 1.67 5.76 -5.07
C LYS A 82 2.22 5.59 -6.48
N LEU A 83 1.43 4.98 -7.33
CA LEU A 83 1.65 4.92 -8.78
C LEU A 83 0.39 5.39 -9.52
N SER A 84 0.54 5.82 -10.75
CA SER A 84 -0.61 5.97 -11.65
C SER A 84 -1.16 4.60 -12.07
N GLY A 85 -2.44 4.53 -12.45
CA GLY A 85 -3.03 3.31 -12.99
C GLY A 85 -2.26 2.79 -14.21
N LEU A 86 -1.88 3.68 -15.13
CA LEU A 86 -1.12 3.33 -16.33
C LEU A 86 0.27 2.76 -16.01
N GLU A 87 0.99 3.39 -15.10
CA GLU A 87 2.31 2.92 -14.67
C GLU A 87 2.22 1.55 -14.00
N THR A 88 1.25 1.37 -13.10
CA THR A 88 0.97 0.09 -12.46
C THR A 88 0.64 -1.00 -13.48
N LEU A 89 -0.17 -0.68 -14.50
CA LEU A 89 -0.51 -1.62 -15.58
C LEU A 89 0.73 -2.02 -16.39
N LYS A 90 1.56 -1.06 -16.78
CA LYS A 90 2.82 -1.31 -17.50
C LYS A 90 3.75 -2.21 -16.69
N PHE A 91 3.88 -1.94 -15.40
CA PHE A 91 4.68 -2.75 -14.50
C PHE A 91 4.12 -4.16 -14.32
N ALA A 92 2.84 -4.31 -14.02
CA ALA A 92 2.18 -5.59 -13.86
C ALA A 92 2.29 -6.46 -15.13
N ASN A 93 2.16 -5.88 -16.31
CA ASN A 93 2.34 -6.60 -17.58
C ASN A 93 3.78 -7.11 -17.76
N LYS A 94 4.79 -6.33 -17.37
CA LYS A 94 6.20 -6.78 -17.43
C LYS A 94 6.45 -7.98 -16.51
N LEU A 95 5.84 -8.01 -15.33
CA LEU A 95 5.97 -9.13 -14.40
C LEU A 95 5.41 -10.45 -14.96
N ASN A 96 4.43 -10.38 -15.85
CA ASN A 96 3.85 -11.56 -16.49
C ASN A 96 4.82 -12.29 -17.45
N THR A 97 5.85 -11.59 -17.92
CA THR A 97 6.82 -12.09 -18.92
C THR A 97 8.20 -12.36 -18.34
N VAL A 98 8.50 -11.88 -17.14
CA VAL A 98 9.83 -12.01 -16.53
C VAL A 98 10.06 -13.41 -15.96
N LYS A 99 11.20 -14.01 -16.26
CA LYS A 99 11.62 -15.30 -15.66
C LYS A 99 11.90 -15.13 -14.17
N ALA A 100 11.60 -16.16 -13.37
CA ALA A 100 11.73 -16.15 -11.90
C ALA A 100 13.10 -15.67 -11.41
N ILE A 101 14.19 -16.05 -12.07
CA ILE A 101 15.57 -15.67 -11.71
C ILE A 101 15.80 -14.14 -11.76
N LYS A 102 15.17 -13.42 -12.69
CA LYS A 102 15.26 -11.95 -12.72
C LYS A 102 14.44 -11.28 -11.61
N LEU A 103 13.40 -11.96 -11.13
CA LEU A 103 12.53 -11.46 -10.05
C LEU A 103 13.21 -11.58 -8.68
N GLU A 104 14.04 -12.58 -8.46
CA GLU A 104 14.82 -12.73 -7.22
C GLU A 104 15.80 -11.58 -6.99
N LYS A 105 16.38 -11.04 -8.06
CA LYS A 105 17.24 -9.85 -7.99
C LYS A 105 16.48 -8.54 -7.78
N LEU A 106 15.19 -8.51 -8.14
CA LEU A 106 14.34 -7.32 -8.02
C LEU A 106 13.58 -7.27 -6.71
N ALA A 107 13.41 -8.39 -6.05
CA ALA A 107 12.72 -8.45 -4.77
C ALA A 107 13.71 -9.03 -3.75
N SER A 108 13.99 -8.29 -2.71
CA SER A 108 14.51 -8.83 -1.44
C SER A 108 13.52 -9.84 -0.81
N ALA A 109 12.65 -10.42 -1.65
CA ALA A 109 11.62 -11.36 -1.26
C ALA A 109 12.25 -12.73 -1.05
N THR A 110 11.86 -13.36 0.04
CA THR A 110 12.15 -14.78 0.28
C THR A 110 11.85 -15.60 -0.97
N LYS A 111 12.77 -16.50 -1.37
CA LYS A 111 12.67 -17.40 -2.55
C LYS A 111 11.26 -18.00 -2.75
N SER A 112 10.55 -18.28 -1.66
CA SER A 112 9.18 -18.83 -1.69
C SER A 112 8.13 -17.91 -2.31
N ARG A 113 8.33 -16.59 -2.34
CA ARG A 113 7.34 -15.62 -2.85
C ARG A 113 7.55 -15.23 -4.29
N THR A 114 8.76 -15.39 -4.83
CA THR A 114 9.09 -15.03 -6.22
C THR A 114 8.26 -15.82 -7.24
N ASN A 115 7.96 -17.07 -6.95
CA ASN A 115 7.15 -17.91 -7.81
C ASN A 115 5.70 -17.42 -8.00
N TYR A 116 5.20 -16.61 -7.07
CA TYR A 116 3.81 -16.09 -7.10
C TYR A 116 3.70 -14.72 -7.78
N ILE A 117 4.82 -14.04 -7.99
CA ILE A 117 4.85 -12.69 -8.57
C ILE A 117 4.14 -12.63 -9.94
N PRO A 118 4.38 -13.55 -10.89
CA PRO A 118 3.70 -13.50 -12.17
C PRO A 118 2.17 -13.59 -12.05
N ILE A 119 1.66 -14.42 -11.14
CA ILE A 119 0.22 -14.55 -10.91
C ILE A 119 -0.33 -13.26 -10.28
N GLY A 120 0.37 -12.69 -9.32
CA GLY A 120 0.05 -11.38 -8.76
C GLY A 120 -0.01 -10.30 -9.83
N GLY A 121 0.98 -10.25 -10.73
CA GLY A 121 0.98 -9.37 -11.88
C GLY A 121 -0.23 -9.58 -12.80
N PHE A 122 -0.64 -10.82 -13.07
CA PHE A 122 -1.86 -11.12 -13.84
C PHE A 122 -3.12 -10.60 -13.16
N ILE A 123 -3.29 -10.85 -11.87
CA ILE A 123 -4.46 -10.36 -11.13
C ILE A 123 -4.48 -8.83 -11.18
N LEU A 124 -3.35 -8.18 -10.87
CA LEU A 124 -3.24 -6.73 -10.84
C LEU A 124 -3.54 -6.11 -12.21
N SER A 125 -2.93 -6.62 -13.29
CA SER A 125 -3.14 -6.09 -14.63
C SER A 125 -4.59 -6.18 -15.09
N ASN A 126 -5.30 -7.28 -14.76
CA ASN A 126 -6.72 -7.42 -15.10
C ASN A 126 -7.58 -6.49 -14.23
N LEU A 127 -7.28 -6.39 -12.94
CA LEU A 127 -7.98 -5.48 -12.04
C LEU A 127 -7.87 -4.04 -12.51
N ILE A 128 -6.65 -3.57 -12.85
CA ILE A 128 -6.42 -2.21 -13.36
C ILE A 128 -7.18 -1.96 -14.65
N ARG A 129 -7.19 -2.91 -15.59
CA ARG A 129 -7.93 -2.76 -16.87
C ARG A 129 -9.45 -2.62 -16.67
N ILE A 130 -10.00 -3.26 -15.64
CA ILE A 130 -11.44 -3.23 -15.39
C ILE A 130 -11.84 -1.99 -14.60
N CYS A 131 -11.03 -1.61 -13.60
CA CYS A 131 -11.33 -0.50 -12.70
C CYS A 131 -10.89 0.87 -13.24
N ASP A 132 -9.91 0.89 -14.13
CA ASP A 132 -9.26 2.09 -14.68
C ASP A 132 -8.95 3.16 -13.60
N PRO A 133 -8.20 2.82 -12.55
CA PRO A 133 -7.97 3.74 -11.45
C PRO A 133 -7.00 4.85 -11.87
N VAL A 134 -7.28 6.07 -11.40
CA VAL A 134 -6.34 7.20 -11.59
C VAL A 134 -5.06 6.94 -10.81
N SER A 135 -5.19 6.48 -9.57
CA SER A 135 -4.06 6.23 -8.67
C SER A 135 -4.18 4.88 -7.98
N VAL A 136 -3.03 4.25 -7.78
CA VAL A 136 -2.88 2.98 -7.05
C VAL A 136 -1.97 3.22 -5.86
N PHE A 137 -2.41 2.85 -4.67
CA PHE A 137 -1.68 3.02 -3.43
C PHE A 137 -1.40 1.67 -2.79
N LEU A 138 -0.23 1.53 -2.18
CA LEU A 138 0.07 0.39 -1.34
C LEU A 138 -0.23 0.71 0.13
N SER A 139 -0.98 -0.16 0.81
CA SER A 139 -1.14 -0.12 2.26
C SER A 139 -0.32 -1.21 2.93
N GLN A 140 0.51 -0.80 3.90
CA GLN A 140 1.15 -1.77 4.80
C GLN A 140 0.17 -2.32 5.84
N SER A 141 -0.84 -1.53 6.21
CA SER A 141 -1.90 -1.98 7.10
C SER A 141 -2.83 -2.95 6.37
N GLY A 142 -3.17 -4.03 7.05
CA GLY A 142 -4.03 -5.09 6.54
C GLY A 142 -5.19 -5.39 7.47
N VAL A 143 -5.71 -6.61 7.37
CA VAL A 143 -6.88 -7.07 8.14
C VAL A 143 -6.62 -7.00 9.66
N ARG A 144 -5.41 -7.31 10.10
CA ARG A 144 -5.06 -7.29 11.53
C ARG A 144 -5.15 -5.88 12.11
N GLU A 145 -4.51 -4.93 11.47
CA GLU A 145 -4.53 -3.53 11.88
C GLU A 145 -5.96 -2.95 11.79
N GLY A 146 -6.67 -3.26 10.71
CA GLY A 146 -8.07 -2.87 10.55
C GLY A 146 -8.99 -3.45 11.64
N SER A 147 -8.81 -4.72 12.01
CA SER A 147 -9.57 -5.34 13.11
C SER A 147 -9.31 -4.69 14.46
N LEU A 148 -8.07 -4.25 14.72
CA LEU A 148 -7.76 -3.53 15.96
C LEU A 148 -8.45 -2.17 15.99
N ILE A 149 -8.35 -1.40 14.90
CA ILE A 149 -8.92 -0.05 14.82
C ILE A 149 -10.46 -0.08 14.84
N SER A 150 -11.08 -1.13 14.32
CA SER A 150 -12.56 -1.24 14.26
C SER A 150 -13.23 -1.51 15.61
N ARG A 151 -12.46 -1.84 16.66
CA ARG A 151 -13.01 -2.10 17.98
C ARG A 151 -13.60 -0.83 18.61
N PRO A 152 -14.80 -0.90 19.23
CA PRO A 152 -15.52 0.30 19.71
C PRO A 152 -14.72 1.17 20.68
N TYR A 153 -13.93 0.56 21.59
CA TYR A 153 -13.11 1.31 22.54
C TYR A 153 -11.93 2.06 21.91
N LEU A 154 -11.51 1.66 20.70
CA LEU A 154 -10.47 2.35 19.95
C LEU A 154 -11.01 3.48 19.07
N LYS A 155 -12.31 3.58 18.89
CA LYS A 155 -12.92 4.72 18.16
C LYS A 155 -12.62 6.06 18.82
N VAL A 156 -12.54 6.10 20.16
CA VAL A 156 -12.12 7.29 20.90
C VAL A 156 -10.67 7.68 20.59
N LEU A 157 -9.85 6.73 20.13
CA LEU A 157 -8.46 6.96 19.75
C LEU A 157 -8.31 7.52 18.32
N GLN A 158 -9.35 7.44 17.49
CA GLN A 158 -9.28 7.86 16.08
C GLN A 158 -9.14 9.38 15.93
N ASN A 159 -9.73 10.18 16.82
CA ASN A 159 -9.68 11.64 16.75
C ASN A 159 -8.28 12.24 17.00
N ASN A 160 -7.35 11.48 17.59
CA ASN A 160 -5.97 11.89 17.82
C ASN A 160 -4.96 10.79 17.45
N SER A 161 -5.31 9.90 16.53
CA SER A 161 -4.52 8.71 16.20
C SER A 161 -3.12 9.05 15.71
N LEU A 162 -2.95 10.11 14.94
CA LEU A 162 -1.66 10.53 14.41
C LEU A 162 -0.70 10.92 15.55
N ASN A 163 -1.10 11.88 16.40
CA ASN A 163 -0.25 12.36 17.50
C ASN A 163 0.09 11.24 18.49
N ARG A 164 -0.86 10.35 18.78
CA ARG A 164 -0.62 9.20 19.68
C ARG A 164 0.31 8.17 19.05
N SER A 165 0.14 7.85 17.78
CA SER A 165 1.03 6.92 17.07
C SER A 165 2.45 7.45 17.00
N VAL A 166 2.61 8.73 16.70
CA VAL A 166 3.90 9.41 16.68
C VAL A 166 4.51 9.43 18.07
N HIS A 167 3.75 9.80 19.09
CA HIS A 167 4.20 9.78 20.49
C HIS A 167 4.64 8.37 20.93
N PHE A 168 3.88 7.33 20.58
CA PHE A 168 4.27 5.96 20.88
C PHE A 168 5.56 5.54 20.20
N ILE A 169 5.76 5.95 18.95
CA ILE A 169 6.98 5.64 18.18
C ILE A 169 8.17 6.42 18.75
N SER A 170 8.02 7.72 19.04
CA SER A 170 9.09 8.57 19.54
C SER A 170 9.52 8.20 20.96
N HIS A 171 8.60 7.76 21.82
CA HIS A 171 8.91 7.39 23.20
C HIS A 171 9.64 6.04 23.36
N LYS A 172 9.61 5.18 22.34
CA LYS A 172 10.42 3.96 22.35
C LYS A 172 11.93 4.21 22.32
N LYS A 173 12.34 5.44 21.97
CA LYS A 173 13.75 5.88 22.00
C LYS A 173 13.81 7.11 22.91
N ALA A 174 13.93 6.90 24.22
CA ALA A 174 13.81 7.90 25.27
C ALA A 174 14.74 9.13 25.16
N ASP A 175 15.84 9.04 24.42
CA ASP A 175 16.83 10.12 24.29
C ASP A 175 16.38 11.27 23.37
N TYR A 176 15.26 11.14 22.67
CA TYR A 176 14.83 12.09 21.63
C TYR A 176 13.67 13.00 22.04
N ALA A 177 13.04 12.76 23.19
CA ALA A 177 11.79 13.44 23.56
C ALA A 177 11.95 14.96 23.86
N ALA A 178 13.14 15.43 24.20
CA ALA A 178 13.32 16.79 24.72
C ALA A 178 13.38 17.89 23.65
N ASN A 179 13.76 17.58 22.41
CA ASN A 179 14.08 18.60 21.41
C ASN A 179 12.97 18.90 20.40
N TYR A 180 11.99 18.01 20.23
CA TYR A 180 10.96 18.21 19.20
C TYR A 180 10.03 19.41 19.47
N LEU A 181 9.78 19.75 20.73
CA LEU A 181 8.98 20.91 21.10
C LEU A 181 9.72 22.22 20.79
N LYS A 182 11.04 22.24 20.99
CA LYS A 182 11.87 23.39 20.61
C LYS A 182 11.84 23.57 19.10
N LEU A 183 12.03 22.51 18.36
CA LEU A 183 11.94 22.50 16.90
C LEU A 183 10.56 22.95 16.42
N TYR A 184 9.49 22.39 16.99
CA TYR A 184 8.12 22.80 16.68
C TYR A 184 7.91 24.30 16.93
N ASN A 185 8.34 24.83 18.09
CA ASN A 185 8.18 26.24 18.42
C ASN A 185 8.97 27.15 17.49
N PHE A 186 10.11 26.70 17.02
CA PHE A 186 10.92 27.43 16.03
C PHE A 186 10.23 27.43 14.64
N ILE A 187 9.80 26.28 14.18
CA ILE A 187 9.29 26.12 12.82
C ILE A 187 7.85 26.64 12.66
N LYS A 188 6.98 26.53 13.70
CA LYS A 188 5.57 26.91 13.59
C LYS A 188 5.34 28.31 13.05
N ASN A 189 6.24 29.26 13.37
CA ASN A 189 6.14 30.64 12.93
C ASN A 189 6.54 30.85 11.45
N LEU A 190 7.30 29.91 10.88
CA LEU A 190 7.70 29.94 9.46
C LEU A 190 6.56 29.53 8.51
N PHE A 191 5.59 28.77 9.01
CA PHE A 191 4.47 28.22 8.24
C PHE A 191 3.12 28.89 8.56
N SER A 192 3.10 29.98 9.29
CA SER A 192 1.88 30.63 9.80
C SER A 192 0.97 31.26 8.75
N SER A 193 1.38 31.34 7.48
CA SER A 193 0.65 32.08 6.45
C SER A 193 0.05 31.25 5.31
N ASN A 194 0.20 29.95 5.27
CA ASN A 194 -0.25 29.17 4.11
C ASN A 194 -0.72 27.76 4.47
N GLU A 195 -1.96 27.65 5.02
CA GLU A 195 -2.59 26.36 5.35
C GLU A 195 -2.79 25.45 4.14
N GLU A 196 -2.82 25.98 2.94
CA GLU A 196 -3.08 25.24 1.70
C GLU A 196 -1.93 24.31 1.32
N TYR A 197 -0.68 24.70 1.62
CA TYR A 197 0.52 23.92 1.27
C TYR A 197 1.04 23.04 2.42
N PHE A 198 0.79 23.42 3.67
CA PHE A 198 1.30 22.66 4.82
C PHE A 198 0.25 22.57 5.93
N PRO A 199 -0.42 21.43 6.12
CA PRO A 199 -1.42 21.27 7.16
C PRO A 199 -0.74 21.32 8.54
N HIS A 200 -1.01 22.36 9.34
CA HIS A 200 -0.47 22.57 10.69
C HIS A 200 -0.60 21.35 11.60
N ARG A 201 -1.65 20.53 11.39
CA ARG A 201 -1.85 19.25 12.11
C ARG A 201 -0.71 18.24 11.94
N LEU A 202 0.11 18.38 10.90
CA LEU A 202 1.24 17.49 10.62
C LEU A 202 2.56 18.00 11.18
N LEU A 203 2.64 19.30 11.54
CA LEU A 203 3.88 19.91 11.96
C LEU A 203 4.44 19.30 13.25
N LEU A 204 3.62 19.18 14.28
CA LEU A 204 4.04 18.57 15.55
C LEU A 204 4.46 17.10 15.39
N PRO A 205 3.67 16.24 14.69
CA PRO A 205 4.11 14.90 14.33
C PRO A 205 5.43 14.85 13.57
N ALA A 206 5.61 15.71 12.58
CA ALA A 206 6.84 15.79 11.79
C ALA A 206 8.06 16.14 12.67
N CYS A 207 7.94 17.15 13.53
CA CYS A 207 8.98 17.50 14.48
C CYS A 207 9.31 16.36 15.45
N SER A 208 8.30 15.63 15.92
CA SER A 208 8.48 14.48 16.82
C SER A 208 9.20 13.31 16.16
N LEU A 209 9.13 13.19 14.85
CA LEU A 209 9.78 12.13 14.06
C LEU A 209 11.07 12.60 13.36
N SER A 210 11.43 13.88 13.45
CA SER A 210 12.58 14.44 12.72
C SER A 210 13.92 13.78 13.10
N ASN A 211 14.06 13.38 14.35
CA ASN A 211 15.25 12.69 14.86
C ASN A 211 15.09 11.15 14.88
N PHE A 212 14.00 10.65 14.31
CA PHE A 212 13.82 9.21 14.21
C PHE A 212 14.77 8.69 13.14
N ASP A 213 15.68 7.82 13.55
CA ASP A 213 16.50 7.07 12.62
C ASP A 213 15.61 6.14 11.82
N TRP A 214 15.23 6.58 10.62
CA TRP A 214 14.55 5.76 9.62
C TRP A 214 15.50 4.72 9.04
N GLY A 215 16.56 4.43 9.79
CA GLY A 215 17.56 3.44 9.46
C GLY A 215 16.91 2.26 8.81
N LEU A 216 17.42 1.96 7.66
CA LEU A 216 17.11 0.84 6.80
C LEU A 216 16.67 -0.33 7.64
N GLY A 217 15.36 -0.57 7.63
CA GLY A 217 14.74 -1.57 8.50
C GLY A 217 15.44 -2.90 8.34
N VAL A 218 15.93 -3.38 9.44
CA VAL A 218 16.32 -4.76 9.62
C VAL A 218 15.10 -5.66 9.45
#